data_69ac9444f14c8b5b769fb9a310202031
#
_entry.id   69ac9444f14c8b5b769fb9a310202031
#
_cell.length_a   1.000
_cell.length_b   1.000
_cell.length_c   1.000
_cell.angle_alpha   90.00
_cell.angle_beta   90.00
_cell.angle_gamma   90.00
#
_symmetry.space_group_name_H-M   'P 1'
#
loop_
_entity.id
_entity.type
_entity.pdbx_description
1 polymer ?
#
loop_
_entity_poly.entity_id
_entity_poly.type
_entity_poly.pdbx_seq_one_letter_code
_entity_poly.pdbx_strand_id
1 'polypeptide(L)'
;SENHQEVGDKANDSLRINGKQLRCKVIGEGGNLGFTQLARIEYAMSGGVSLTDFIDNSAGVDCSDHEVNIKILLNTLRKKKQLSEKNRSSLLHSMTEDVSELVLANNYRQVQTIALANYEMEFRNKEYAGLMSYLGQRAGLIRDLEFLPSVEQLEERAVKQQYLTRPEISTVTSYMKMYLKQVLINADYIDDGYLEKYLHDAFPASLAKRYRTEISKHPLRRELVATQLANFVVNLVGPSFIYRMVESTGASVSDVVKAAVMAKDIFDIEKYWLQIEALDYKVAADTQAVMMTRLTRLLRRSTRWLLRHQENVMGFAEAQSTFAREIKAIRKMFPQKLPPDFQEMFVEKFEGLVADGVPEELARDITRCEFLFSATSFIDISQTCGEKL
;
A
#
# COMPACT_ATOMS: atom_id res chain seq x y z
N SER A 1 8.54 -20.28 -25.35
CA SER A 1 8.99 -21.37 -24.44
C SER A 1 10.32 -21.90 -24.91
N GLU A 2 11.30 -21.90 -24.03
CA GLU A 2 12.65 -22.42 -24.27
C GLU A 2 12.65 -23.93 -24.15
N ASN A 3 13.42 -24.64 -24.98
CA ASN A 3 13.61 -26.07 -24.88
C ASN A 3 14.88 -26.42 -24.14
N HIS A 4 15.07 -27.70 -23.79
CA HIS A 4 16.25 -28.18 -23.04
C HIS A 4 17.59 -27.84 -23.70
N GLN A 5 17.67 -27.82 -25.04
CA GLN A 5 18.88 -27.51 -25.76
C GLN A 5 19.23 -26.03 -25.71
N GLU A 6 18.22 -25.18 -25.78
CA GLU A 6 18.38 -23.71 -25.71
C GLU A 6 18.82 -23.25 -24.31
N VAL A 7 18.27 -23.87 -23.25
CA VAL A 7 18.63 -23.52 -21.87
C VAL A 7 20.02 -24.10 -21.48
N GLY A 8 20.37 -25.27 -21.98
CA GLY A 8 21.67 -25.88 -21.74
C GLY A 8 21.98 -26.39 -20.33
N ASP A 9 21.02 -26.32 -19.41
CA ASP A 9 21.14 -26.78 -18.02
C ASP A 9 20.62 -28.22 -17.89
N LYS A 10 21.50 -29.20 -18.19
CA LYS A 10 21.14 -30.62 -18.17
C LYS A 10 20.75 -31.14 -16.79
N ALA A 11 21.23 -30.52 -15.71
CA ALA A 11 20.95 -30.97 -14.35
C ALA A 11 19.47 -30.86 -13.99
N ASN A 12 18.77 -29.85 -14.55
CA ASN A 12 17.39 -29.57 -14.29
C ASN A 12 16.42 -29.96 -15.41
N ASP A 13 16.90 -30.61 -16.48
CA ASP A 13 16.04 -30.97 -17.61
C ASP A 13 14.83 -31.83 -17.22
N SER A 14 14.98 -32.73 -16.26
CA SER A 14 13.89 -33.61 -15.78
C SER A 14 12.79 -32.86 -15.02
N LEU A 15 13.08 -31.67 -14.48
CA LEU A 15 12.17 -30.84 -13.71
C LEU A 15 11.61 -29.67 -14.51
N ARG A 16 12.19 -29.38 -15.68
CA ARG A 16 11.85 -28.22 -16.49
C ARG A 16 10.51 -28.40 -17.18
N ILE A 17 9.59 -27.52 -16.87
CA ILE A 17 8.29 -27.38 -17.53
C ILE A 17 8.03 -25.91 -17.87
N ASN A 18 7.23 -25.67 -18.90
CA ASN A 18 6.80 -24.30 -19.22
C ASN A 18 5.63 -23.89 -18.34
N GLY A 19 5.48 -22.59 -18.10
CA GLY A 19 4.42 -22.03 -17.24
C GLY A 19 3.02 -22.50 -17.63
N LYS A 20 2.69 -22.54 -18.94
CA LYS A 20 1.41 -23.03 -19.47
C LYS A 20 1.13 -24.52 -19.26
N GLN A 21 2.12 -25.32 -18.89
CA GLN A 21 1.97 -26.75 -18.62
C GLN A 21 1.57 -27.03 -17.17
N LEU A 22 1.65 -26.04 -16.29
CA LEU A 22 1.28 -26.15 -14.90
C LEU A 22 -0.24 -26.31 -14.75
N ARG A 23 -0.67 -27.27 -13.90
CA ARG A 23 -2.08 -27.62 -13.72
C ARG A 23 -2.70 -27.10 -12.43
N CYS A 24 -1.88 -26.61 -11.50
CA CYS A 24 -2.36 -25.95 -10.28
C CYS A 24 -2.98 -24.59 -10.59
N LYS A 25 -3.86 -24.11 -9.72
CA LYS A 25 -4.49 -22.78 -9.86
C LYS A 25 -3.67 -21.66 -9.25
N VAL A 26 -2.93 -21.98 -8.19
CA VAL A 26 -2.12 -21.02 -7.42
C VAL A 26 -0.74 -21.60 -7.19
N ILE A 27 0.27 -20.76 -7.31
CA ILE A 27 1.66 -21.09 -6.98
C ILE A 27 2.19 -20.00 -6.04
N GLY A 28 2.77 -20.43 -4.91
CA GLY A 28 3.53 -19.58 -4.01
C GLY A 28 5.00 -20.04 -3.98
N GLU A 29 5.93 -19.12 -4.15
CA GLU A 29 7.36 -19.39 -4.19
C GLU A 29 8.00 -19.14 -2.82
N GLY A 30 8.06 -20.17 -1.97
CA GLY A 30 8.74 -20.11 -0.67
C GLY A 30 10.28 -20.13 -0.77
N GLY A 31 10.83 -20.49 -1.91
CA GLY A 31 12.26 -20.44 -2.25
C GLY A 31 12.52 -19.44 -3.36
N ASN A 32 13.76 -18.91 -3.44
CA ASN A 32 14.11 -17.96 -4.47
C ASN A 32 14.42 -18.65 -5.80
N LEU A 33 14.05 -18.04 -6.91
CA LEU A 33 14.37 -18.45 -8.28
C LEU A 33 13.85 -19.85 -8.67
N GLY A 34 12.71 -20.27 -8.13
CA GLY A 34 12.03 -21.50 -8.55
C GLY A 34 11.46 -21.41 -9.95
N PHE A 35 11.04 -20.21 -10.36
CA PHE A 35 10.55 -19.87 -11.69
C PHE A 35 11.34 -18.73 -12.30
N THR A 36 11.48 -18.75 -13.63
CA THR A 36 11.90 -17.55 -14.36
C THR A 36 10.75 -16.55 -14.42
N GLN A 37 11.05 -15.27 -14.56
CA GLN A 37 10.00 -14.24 -14.67
C GLN A 37 9.09 -14.48 -15.89
N LEU A 38 9.64 -14.93 -17.01
CA LEU A 38 8.86 -15.31 -18.20
C LEU A 38 7.92 -16.50 -17.93
N ALA A 39 8.35 -17.49 -17.15
CA ALA A 39 7.49 -18.61 -16.79
C ALA A 39 6.32 -18.17 -15.88
N ARG A 40 6.54 -17.25 -14.94
CA ARG A 40 5.49 -16.63 -14.11
C ARG A 40 4.46 -15.90 -14.97
N ILE A 41 4.94 -15.08 -15.93
CA ILE A 41 4.09 -14.34 -16.86
C ILE A 41 3.28 -15.31 -17.74
N GLU A 42 3.93 -16.33 -18.33
CA GLU A 42 3.27 -17.35 -19.15
C GLU A 42 2.18 -18.10 -18.36
N TYR A 43 2.48 -18.48 -17.12
CA TYR A 43 1.53 -19.12 -16.23
C TYR A 43 0.33 -18.21 -15.89
N ALA A 44 0.60 -16.95 -15.54
CA ALA A 44 -0.44 -15.97 -15.25
C ALA A 44 -1.32 -15.65 -16.46
N MET A 45 -0.73 -15.55 -17.66
CA MET A 45 -1.46 -15.37 -18.92
C MET A 45 -2.35 -16.57 -19.26
N SER A 46 -2.01 -17.75 -18.74
CA SER A 46 -2.81 -18.99 -18.91
C SER A 46 -3.91 -19.13 -17.84
N GLY A 47 -4.13 -18.12 -17.00
CA GLY A 47 -5.16 -18.08 -15.95
C GLY A 47 -4.70 -18.59 -14.59
N GLY A 48 -3.41 -18.89 -14.40
CA GLY A 48 -2.84 -19.22 -13.11
C GLY A 48 -2.62 -17.99 -12.22
N VAL A 49 -2.53 -18.19 -10.92
CA VAL A 49 -2.23 -17.15 -9.93
C VAL A 49 -0.84 -17.35 -9.37
N SER A 50 0.05 -16.43 -9.64
CA SER A 50 1.39 -16.36 -9.07
C SER A 50 1.80 -14.91 -8.86
N LEU A 51 2.76 -14.68 -7.99
CA LEU A 51 3.43 -13.40 -7.81
C LEU A 51 4.89 -13.55 -8.30
N THR A 52 5.81 -12.88 -7.63
CA THR A 52 7.25 -13.11 -7.78
C THR A 52 7.78 -13.72 -6.48
N ASP A 53 8.91 -14.41 -6.56
CA ASP A 53 9.56 -14.99 -5.38
C ASP A 53 9.87 -13.96 -4.30
N PHE A 54 10.31 -12.76 -4.66
CA PHE A 54 10.60 -11.69 -3.69
C PHE A 54 9.35 -11.10 -3.01
N ILE A 55 8.14 -11.35 -3.53
CA ILE A 55 6.88 -11.04 -2.85
C ILE A 55 6.45 -12.24 -1.99
N ASP A 56 6.40 -13.43 -2.55
CA ASP A 56 5.95 -14.64 -1.85
C ASP A 56 6.87 -14.99 -0.67
N ASN A 57 8.19 -14.88 -0.87
CA ASN A 57 9.22 -15.10 0.15
C ASN A 57 9.74 -13.81 0.80
N SER A 58 8.94 -12.75 0.85
CA SER A 58 9.35 -11.50 1.52
C SER A 58 9.62 -11.69 3.02
N ALA A 59 9.01 -12.67 3.65
CA ALA A 59 9.15 -12.96 5.07
C ALA A 59 10.60 -13.22 5.50
N GLY A 60 11.41 -13.90 4.68
CA GLY A 60 12.82 -14.18 4.99
C GLY A 60 13.65 -12.91 5.19
N VAL A 61 13.48 -11.93 4.31
CA VAL A 61 14.18 -10.64 4.38
C VAL A 61 13.58 -9.75 5.46
N ASP A 62 12.25 -9.69 5.56
CA ASP A 62 11.56 -8.83 6.53
C ASP A 62 11.85 -9.25 7.99
N CYS A 63 11.95 -10.56 8.28
CA CYS A 63 12.46 -11.05 9.56
C CYS A 63 13.87 -10.52 9.86
N SER A 64 14.75 -10.52 8.87
CA SER A 64 16.12 -10.01 9.03
C SER A 64 16.15 -8.51 9.27
N ASP A 65 15.31 -7.75 8.61
CA ASP A 65 15.19 -6.30 8.80
C ASP A 65 14.70 -5.97 10.22
N HIS A 66 13.66 -6.65 10.72
CA HIS A 66 13.21 -6.52 12.10
C HIS A 66 14.30 -6.92 13.09
N GLU A 67 14.97 -8.05 12.86
CA GLU A 67 16.06 -8.53 13.70
C GLU A 67 17.19 -7.50 13.84
N VAL A 68 17.66 -6.94 12.73
CA VAL A 68 18.74 -5.95 12.72
C VAL A 68 18.34 -4.70 13.50
N ASN A 69 17.14 -4.16 13.26
CA ASN A 69 16.68 -2.94 13.93
C ASN A 69 16.47 -3.15 15.44
N ILE A 70 15.90 -4.29 15.84
CA ILE A 70 15.78 -4.68 17.24
C ILE A 70 17.16 -4.83 17.90
N LYS A 71 18.11 -5.50 17.24
CA LYS A 71 19.48 -5.67 17.77
C LYS A 71 20.22 -4.34 17.94
N ILE A 72 20.08 -3.40 17.03
CA ILE A 72 20.65 -2.05 17.15
C ILE A 72 20.10 -1.35 18.40
N LEU A 73 18.78 -1.37 18.61
CA LEU A 73 18.13 -0.80 19.78
C LEU A 73 18.65 -1.46 21.07
N LEU A 74 18.58 -2.79 21.16
CA LEU A 74 18.98 -3.53 22.37
C LEU A 74 20.47 -3.38 22.68
N ASN A 75 21.35 -3.30 21.67
CA ASN A 75 22.76 -3.02 21.88
C ASN A 75 22.99 -1.61 22.43
N THR A 76 22.21 -0.64 21.99
CA THR A 76 22.26 0.74 22.54
C THR A 76 21.85 0.75 24.02
N LEU A 77 20.79 0.03 24.38
CA LEU A 77 20.35 -0.13 25.78
C LEU A 77 21.41 -0.82 26.65
N ARG A 78 22.09 -1.84 26.11
CA ARG A 78 23.20 -2.50 26.82
C ARG A 78 24.38 -1.58 27.08
N LYS A 79 24.82 -0.83 26.08
CA LYS A 79 25.90 0.16 26.24
C LYS A 79 25.57 1.20 27.32
N LYS A 80 24.30 1.58 27.45
CA LYS A 80 23.80 2.48 28.49
C LYS A 80 23.54 1.80 29.84
N LYS A 81 23.84 0.50 29.98
CA LYS A 81 23.57 -0.33 31.19
C LYS A 81 22.09 -0.39 31.59
N GLN A 82 21.19 -0.13 30.66
CA GLN A 82 19.72 -0.21 30.87
C GLN A 82 19.15 -1.61 30.65
N LEU A 83 19.94 -2.52 30.05
CA LEU A 83 19.54 -3.89 29.75
C LEU A 83 20.71 -4.85 30.01
N SER A 84 20.50 -5.87 30.87
CA SER A 84 21.47 -6.95 31.07
C SER A 84 21.39 -8.00 29.96
N GLU A 85 22.46 -8.82 29.79
CA GLU A 85 22.49 -9.89 28.77
C GLU A 85 21.37 -10.91 28.98
N LYS A 86 21.15 -11.34 30.23
CA LYS A 86 20.09 -12.27 30.57
C LYS A 86 18.71 -11.73 30.18
N ASN A 87 18.43 -10.48 30.51
CA ASN A 87 17.15 -9.84 30.17
C ASN A 87 17.01 -9.62 28.66
N ARG A 88 18.12 -9.35 27.94
CA ARG A 88 18.12 -9.24 26.48
C ARG A 88 17.66 -10.55 25.82
N SER A 89 18.25 -11.68 26.21
CA SER A 89 17.91 -13.00 25.66
C SER A 89 16.44 -13.36 25.94
N SER A 90 15.97 -13.13 27.18
CA SER A 90 14.57 -13.34 27.53
C SER A 90 13.62 -12.44 26.72
N LEU A 91 13.98 -11.18 26.53
CA LEU A 91 13.18 -10.23 25.75
C LEU A 91 13.11 -10.63 24.26
N LEU A 92 14.23 -11.01 23.64
CA LEU A 92 14.24 -11.51 22.27
C LEU A 92 13.34 -12.72 22.09
N HIS A 93 13.41 -13.68 23.01
CA HIS A 93 12.55 -14.87 22.95
C HIS A 93 11.07 -14.53 23.09
N SER A 94 10.71 -13.57 23.94
CA SER A 94 9.32 -13.16 24.15
C SER A 94 8.69 -12.39 22.96
N MET A 95 9.49 -11.93 21.99
CA MET A 95 9.02 -11.16 20.84
C MET A 95 8.88 -12.00 19.54
N THR A 96 9.14 -13.29 19.60
CA THR A 96 9.13 -14.14 18.39
C THR A 96 7.78 -14.06 17.69
N GLU A 97 6.70 -14.17 18.42
CA GLU A 97 5.34 -14.10 17.86
C GLU A 97 5.02 -12.70 17.34
N ASP A 98 5.32 -11.65 18.11
CA ASP A 98 5.10 -10.27 17.71
C ASP A 98 5.82 -9.95 16.36
N VAL A 99 7.04 -10.45 16.16
CA VAL A 99 7.78 -10.27 14.89
C VAL A 99 7.12 -11.07 13.78
N SER A 100 6.68 -12.29 14.04
CA SER A 100 5.97 -13.13 13.07
C SER A 100 4.70 -12.45 12.59
N GLU A 101 3.91 -11.87 13.48
CA GLU A 101 2.69 -11.13 13.14
C GLU A 101 2.99 -9.91 12.25
N LEU A 102 4.03 -9.13 12.56
CA LEU A 102 4.45 -7.99 11.73
C LEU A 102 4.84 -8.42 10.32
N VAL A 103 5.64 -9.47 10.21
CA VAL A 103 6.11 -10.01 8.93
C VAL A 103 4.95 -10.54 8.09
N LEU A 104 4.03 -11.28 8.69
CA LEU A 104 2.83 -11.79 8.01
C LEU A 104 1.92 -10.65 7.55
N ALA A 105 1.72 -9.62 8.38
CA ALA A 105 0.94 -8.45 8.01
C ALA A 105 1.57 -7.67 6.84
N ASN A 106 2.90 -7.54 6.82
CA ASN A 106 3.61 -6.89 5.72
C ASN A 106 3.46 -7.68 4.41
N ASN A 107 3.61 -9.00 4.44
CA ASN A 107 3.41 -9.85 3.28
C ASN A 107 1.97 -9.76 2.77
N TYR A 108 0.98 -9.92 3.65
CA TYR A 108 -0.43 -9.83 3.34
C TYR A 108 -0.77 -8.51 2.60
N ARG A 109 -0.35 -7.37 3.13
CA ARG A 109 -0.61 -6.06 2.53
C ARG A 109 0.02 -5.88 1.16
N GLN A 110 1.19 -6.47 0.92
CA GLN A 110 1.83 -6.45 -0.41
C GLN A 110 1.02 -7.26 -1.42
N VAL A 111 0.61 -8.46 -1.04
CA VAL A 111 -0.22 -9.34 -1.89
C VAL A 111 -1.58 -8.69 -2.19
N GLN A 112 -2.22 -8.11 -1.18
CA GLN A 112 -3.49 -7.39 -1.30
C GLN A 112 -3.40 -6.24 -2.30
N THR A 113 -2.35 -5.42 -2.21
CA THR A 113 -2.14 -4.30 -3.15
C THR A 113 -1.98 -4.76 -4.59
N ILE A 114 -1.24 -5.85 -4.82
CA ILE A 114 -1.08 -6.43 -6.16
C ILE A 114 -2.41 -6.98 -6.67
N ALA A 115 -3.20 -7.62 -5.81
CA ALA A 115 -4.53 -8.13 -6.15
C ALA A 115 -5.49 -6.99 -6.53
N LEU A 116 -5.51 -5.89 -5.75
CA LEU A 116 -6.31 -4.70 -6.07
C LEU A 116 -5.86 -4.02 -7.36
N ALA A 117 -4.56 -3.90 -7.59
CA ALA A 117 -4.02 -3.36 -8.83
C ALA A 117 -4.42 -4.22 -10.03
N ASN A 118 -4.37 -5.54 -9.90
CA ASN A 118 -4.82 -6.46 -10.94
C ASN A 118 -6.34 -6.37 -11.19
N TYR A 119 -7.15 -6.20 -10.15
CA TYR A 119 -8.60 -6.01 -10.26
C TYR A 119 -8.97 -4.75 -11.04
N GLU A 120 -8.23 -3.66 -10.86
CA GLU A 120 -8.45 -2.40 -11.58
C GLU A 120 -7.71 -2.31 -12.93
N MET A 121 -6.94 -3.32 -13.35
CA MET A 121 -5.96 -3.20 -14.43
C MET A 121 -6.58 -2.88 -15.79
N GLU A 122 -7.76 -3.42 -16.09
CA GLU A 122 -8.49 -3.11 -17.33
C GLU A 122 -8.66 -1.58 -17.54
N PHE A 123 -9.01 -0.88 -16.46
CA PHE A 123 -9.24 0.57 -16.50
C PHE A 123 -7.96 1.40 -16.36
N ARG A 124 -6.85 0.76 -15.97
CA ARG A 124 -5.60 1.45 -15.63
C ARG A 124 -4.41 1.11 -16.52
N ASN A 125 -4.60 0.31 -17.55
CA ASN A 125 -3.49 -0.17 -18.39
C ASN A 125 -2.60 0.96 -18.92
N LYS A 126 -3.20 2.05 -19.45
CA LYS A 126 -2.46 3.23 -19.92
C LYS A 126 -1.70 3.96 -18.79
N GLU A 127 -2.27 3.99 -17.59
CA GLU A 127 -1.64 4.57 -16.41
C GLU A 127 -0.37 3.81 -16.03
N TYR A 128 -0.39 2.48 -16.10
CA TYR A 128 0.78 1.65 -15.82
C TYR A 128 1.85 1.75 -16.92
N ALA A 129 1.49 1.96 -18.18
CA ALA A 129 2.44 2.27 -19.23
C ALA A 129 3.23 3.54 -18.92
N GLY A 130 2.55 4.61 -18.49
CA GLY A 130 3.17 5.86 -18.06
C GLY A 130 4.00 5.69 -16.78
N LEU A 131 3.50 4.93 -15.80
CA LEU A 131 4.21 4.62 -14.58
C LEU A 131 5.56 3.91 -14.86
N MET A 132 5.58 2.91 -15.72
CA MET A 132 6.83 2.21 -16.07
C MET A 132 7.83 3.16 -16.75
N SER A 133 7.38 4.08 -17.59
CA SER A 133 8.24 5.12 -18.19
C SER A 133 8.78 6.09 -17.13
N TYR A 134 7.93 6.50 -16.19
CA TYR A 134 8.31 7.34 -15.06
C TYR A 134 9.37 6.66 -14.17
N LEU A 135 9.18 5.39 -13.83
CA LEU A 135 10.14 4.61 -13.03
C LEU A 135 11.45 4.36 -13.79
N GLY A 136 11.41 4.21 -15.11
CA GLY A 136 12.62 4.15 -15.95
C GLY A 136 13.48 5.39 -15.80
N GLN A 137 12.86 6.57 -15.81
CA GLN A 137 13.55 7.86 -15.69
C GLN A 137 14.01 8.17 -14.25
N ARG A 138 13.28 7.73 -13.24
CA ARG A 138 13.47 8.13 -11.84
C ARG A 138 14.06 7.07 -10.94
N ALA A 139 13.85 5.81 -11.26
CA ALA A 139 14.22 4.66 -10.40
C ALA A 139 15.10 3.62 -11.10
N GLY A 140 15.53 3.88 -12.34
CA GLY A 140 16.40 2.99 -13.10
C GLY A 140 15.71 1.68 -13.55
N LEU A 141 14.38 1.66 -13.67
CA LEU A 141 13.65 0.51 -14.20
C LEU A 141 14.00 0.30 -15.67
N ILE A 142 14.56 -0.85 -16.01
CA ILE A 142 14.86 -1.27 -17.38
C ILE A 142 13.88 -2.37 -17.76
N ARG A 143 12.89 -2.04 -18.62
CA ARG A 143 11.78 -2.95 -18.95
C ARG A 143 12.25 -4.29 -19.49
N ASP A 144 13.25 -4.30 -20.37
CA ASP A 144 13.75 -5.54 -20.98
C ASP A 144 14.40 -6.47 -19.96
N LEU A 145 15.13 -5.93 -18.98
CA LEU A 145 15.74 -6.73 -17.91
C LEU A 145 14.70 -7.32 -16.96
N GLU A 146 13.60 -6.61 -16.76
CA GLU A 146 12.52 -7.03 -15.87
C GLU A 146 11.40 -7.78 -16.62
N PHE A 147 11.59 -8.07 -17.90
CA PHE A 147 10.59 -8.71 -18.77
C PHE A 147 9.22 -8.01 -18.77
N LEU A 148 9.23 -6.69 -18.61
CA LEU A 148 8.03 -5.86 -18.68
C LEU A 148 7.72 -5.48 -20.13
N PRO A 149 6.43 -5.45 -20.52
CA PRO A 149 6.03 -5.18 -21.90
C PRO A 149 6.35 -3.74 -22.32
N SER A 150 6.61 -3.54 -23.61
CA SER A 150 6.64 -2.22 -24.23
C SER A 150 5.25 -1.59 -24.26
N VAL A 151 5.13 -0.32 -24.66
CA VAL A 151 3.82 0.36 -24.82
C VAL A 151 3.00 -0.34 -25.90
N GLU A 152 3.63 -0.67 -27.03
CA GLU A 152 3.01 -1.35 -28.16
C GLU A 152 2.50 -2.75 -27.75
N GLN A 153 3.31 -3.51 -27.01
CA GLN A 153 2.90 -4.83 -26.49
C GLN A 153 1.72 -4.72 -25.51
N LEU A 154 1.67 -3.67 -24.68
CA LEU A 154 0.51 -3.43 -23.79
C LEU A 154 -0.76 -3.11 -24.60
N GLU A 155 -0.65 -2.35 -25.67
CA GLU A 155 -1.77 -2.04 -26.56
C GLU A 155 -2.26 -3.30 -27.29
N GLU A 156 -1.36 -4.13 -27.80
CA GLU A 156 -1.69 -5.41 -28.43
C GLU A 156 -2.37 -6.38 -27.45
N ARG A 157 -1.88 -6.44 -26.19
CA ARG A 157 -2.51 -7.24 -25.14
C ARG A 157 -3.90 -6.73 -24.79
N ALA A 158 -4.09 -5.40 -24.71
CA ALA A 158 -5.38 -4.79 -24.38
C ALA A 158 -6.47 -5.11 -25.42
N VAL A 159 -6.13 -5.17 -26.71
CA VAL A 159 -7.06 -5.63 -27.76
C VAL A 159 -7.58 -7.05 -27.50
N LYS A 160 -6.76 -7.90 -26.88
CA LYS A 160 -7.10 -9.27 -26.50
C LYS A 160 -7.68 -9.39 -25.08
N GLN A 161 -7.98 -8.26 -24.42
CA GLN A 161 -8.39 -8.19 -23.01
C GLN A 161 -7.35 -8.83 -22.06
N GLN A 162 -6.10 -8.76 -22.43
CA GLN A 162 -4.95 -9.18 -21.63
C GLN A 162 -4.21 -7.93 -21.15
N TYR A 163 -3.92 -7.87 -19.86
CA TYR A 163 -3.31 -6.71 -19.23
C TYR A 163 -2.01 -7.13 -18.50
N LEU A 164 -1.43 -6.24 -17.72
CA LEU A 164 -0.32 -6.61 -16.86
C LEU A 164 -0.72 -7.71 -15.89
N THR A 165 0.12 -8.71 -15.80
CA THR A 165 -0.03 -9.84 -14.89
C THR A 165 0.43 -9.50 -13.49
N ARG A 166 0.02 -10.27 -12.48
CA ARG A 166 0.47 -10.09 -11.09
C ARG A 166 2.00 -10.10 -10.93
N PRO A 167 2.79 -10.99 -11.59
CA PRO A 167 4.25 -10.92 -11.56
C PRO A 167 4.81 -9.60 -12.10
N GLU A 168 4.25 -9.07 -13.18
CA GLU A 168 4.66 -7.78 -13.74
C GLU A 168 4.29 -6.61 -12.81
N ILE A 169 3.09 -6.64 -12.20
CA ILE A 169 2.65 -5.65 -11.19
C ILE A 169 3.56 -5.72 -9.95
N SER A 170 3.99 -6.91 -9.53
CA SER A 170 4.91 -7.11 -8.40
C SER A 170 6.22 -6.36 -8.61
N THR A 171 6.81 -6.49 -9.81
CA THR A 171 8.03 -5.78 -10.18
C THR A 171 7.85 -4.27 -10.10
N VAL A 172 6.82 -3.73 -10.75
CA VAL A 172 6.52 -2.28 -10.75
C VAL A 172 6.28 -1.77 -9.32
N THR A 173 5.58 -2.55 -8.49
CA THR A 173 5.30 -2.22 -7.09
C THR A 173 6.59 -2.09 -6.27
N SER A 174 7.53 -3.00 -6.46
CA SER A 174 8.81 -3.00 -5.75
C SER A 174 9.69 -1.82 -6.16
N TYR A 175 9.77 -1.51 -7.46
CA TYR A 175 10.48 -0.32 -7.94
C TYR A 175 9.89 0.98 -7.37
N MET A 176 8.58 1.09 -7.26
CA MET A 176 7.94 2.26 -6.66
C MET A 176 8.29 2.39 -5.16
N LYS A 177 8.28 1.29 -4.40
CA LYS A 177 8.67 1.31 -2.98
C LYS A 177 10.13 1.75 -2.80
N MET A 178 11.06 1.20 -3.59
CA MET A 178 12.47 1.58 -3.55
C MET A 178 12.66 3.07 -3.86
N TYR A 179 12.01 3.56 -4.92
CA TYR A 179 12.05 4.97 -5.29
C TYR A 179 11.53 5.89 -4.18
N LEU A 180 10.36 5.57 -3.62
CA LEU A 180 9.78 6.35 -2.53
C LEU A 180 10.69 6.40 -1.30
N LYS A 181 11.26 5.28 -0.89
CA LYS A 181 12.19 5.23 0.23
C LYS A 181 13.38 6.18 0.01
N GLN A 182 13.98 6.17 -1.19
CA GLN A 182 15.10 7.06 -1.54
C GLN A 182 14.72 8.53 -1.48
N VAL A 183 13.53 8.89 -1.94
CA VAL A 183 13.05 10.28 -1.89
C VAL A 183 12.73 10.71 -0.46
N LEU A 184 12.00 9.88 0.29
CA LEU A 184 11.44 10.21 1.59
C LEU A 184 12.49 10.33 2.69
N ILE A 185 13.60 9.61 2.60
CA ILE A 185 14.69 9.71 3.58
C ILE A 185 15.27 11.14 3.66
N ASN A 186 15.13 11.91 2.59
CA ASN A 186 15.60 13.30 2.49
C ASN A 186 14.45 14.32 2.58
N ALA A 187 13.23 13.90 2.89
CA ALA A 187 12.10 14.82 3.04
C ALA A 187 12.29 15.74 4.25
N ASP A 188 11.97 17.03 4.11
CA ASP A 188 12.16 18.02 5.18
C ASP A 188 11.35 17.69 6.43
N TYR A 189 10.21 17.04 6.28
CA TYR A 189 9.31 16.65 7.36
C TYR A 189 9.59 15.27 7.96
N ILE A 190 10.62 14.53 7.49
CA ILE A 190 10.84 13.13 7.91
C ILE A 190 11.09 13.01 9.42
N ASP A 191 11.57 14.07 10.04
CA ASP A 191 11.83 14.16 11.49
C ASP A 191 10.65 14.75 12.28
N ASP A 192 9.51 15.05 11.64
CA ASP A 192 8.35 15.57 12.33
C ASP A 192 7.82 14.54 13.37
N GLY A 193 7.54 15.05 14.58
CA GLY A 193 7.01 14.21 15.68
C GLY A 193 5.69 13.52 15.38
N TYR A 194 4.90 14.05 14.44
CA TYR A 194 3.67 13.41 13.96
C TYR A 194 3.93 12.04 13.35
N LEU A 195 5.07 11.85 12.73
CA LEU A 195 5.47 10.61 12.06
C LEU A 195 6.06 9.57 13.01
N GLU A 196 6.24 9.88 14.30
CA GLU A 196 6.78 8.91 15.28
C GLU A 196 5.96 7.62 15.37
N LYS A 197 4.65 7.67 15.07
CA LYS A 197 3.82 6.47 15.00
C LYS A 197 4.37 5.45 13.99
N TYR A 198 4.81 5.90 12.81
CA TYR A 198 5.39 5.02 11.79
C TYR A 198 6.70 4.39 12.25
N LEU A 199 7.51 5.14 13.01
CA LEU A 199 8.73 4.58 13.62
C LEU A 199 8.41 3.51 14.67
N HIS A 200 7.41 3.75 15.53
CA HIS A 200 7.02 2.81 16.56
C HIS A 200 6.37 1.55 15.97
N ASP A 201 5.59 1.69 14.91
CA ASP A 201 4.94 0.59 14.19
C ASP A 201 5.94 -0.33 13.47
N ALA A 202 7.19 0.11 13.26
CA ALA A 202 8.28 -0.73 12.74
C ALA A 202 8.84 -1.72 13.77
N PHE A 203 8.43 -1.63 15.05
CA PHE A 203 8.89 -2.50 16.13
C PHE A 203 7.72 -3.27 16.75
N PRO A 204 8.00 -4.45 17.35
CA PRO A 204 6.99 -5.17 18.15
C PRO A 204 6.32 -4.25 19.16
N ALA A 205 5.00 -4.35 19.30
CA ALA A 205 4.21 -3.46 20.15
C ALA A 205 4.68 -3.47 21.62
N SER A 206 5.09 -4.63 22.11
CA SER A 206 5.67 -4.81 23.45
C SER A 206 6.96 -3.99 23.65
N LEU A 207 7.81 -3.97 22.61
CA LEU A 207 9.07 -3.22 22.61
C LEU A 207 8.81 -1.72 22.47
N ALA A 208 7.94 -1.33 21.55
CA ALA A 208 7.55 0.05 21.29
C ALA A 208 6.93 0.71 22.54
N LYS A 209 6.11 -0.04 23.31
CA LYS A 209 5.53 0.44 24.55
C LYS A 209 6.59 0.65 25.64
N ARG A 210 7.57 -0.26 25.74
CA ARG A 210 8.58 -0.25 26.82
C ARG A 210 9.71 0.75 26.58
N TYR A 211 10.15 0.91 25.34
CA TYR A 211 11.33 1.68 24.97
C TYR A 211 11.04 2.81 23.98
N ARG A 212 9.88 3.44 24.12
CA ARG A 212 9.41 4.49 23.23
C ARG A 212 10.44 5.59 22.98
N THR A 213 11.01 6.11 24.06
CA THR A 213 12.02 7.20 24.00
C THR A 213 13.31 6.77 23.31
N GLU A 214 13.71 5.52 23.49
CA GLU A 214 14.93 4.98 22.91
C GLU A 214 14.73 4.68 21.41
N ILE A 215 13.55 4.23 21.02
CA ILE A 215 13.16 4.05 19.62
C ILE A 215 13.13 5.38 18.88
N SER A 216 12.61 6.46 19.49
CA SER A 216 12.64 7.80 18.88
C SER A 216 14.08 8.31 18.62
N LYS A 217 15.07 7.70 19.28
CA LYS A 217 16.52 8.00 19.10
C LYS A 217 17.26 6.92 18.33
N HIS A 218 16.55 6.05 17.61
CA HIS A 218 17.15 4.96 16.83
C HIS A 218 18.07 5.53 15.74
N PRO A 219 19.29 5.00 15.55
CA PRO A 219 20.22 5.52 14.54
C PRO A 219 19.66 5.52 13.11
N LEU A 220 18.80 4.56 12.78
CA LEU A 220 18.14 4.44 11.47
C LEU A 220 16.70 4.98 11.48
N ARG A 221 16.40 5.98 12.34
CA ARG A 221 15.05 6.54 12.48
C ARG A 221 14.48 7.01 11.14
N ARG A 222 15.26 7.77 10.36
CA ARG A 222 14.81 8.34 9.08
C ARG A 222 14.53 7.25 8.05
N GLU A 223 15.40 6.25 7.96
CA GLU A 223 15.27 5.10 7.07
C GLU A 223 14.01 4.28 7.41
N LEU A 224 13.77 4.05 8.69
CA LEU A 224 12.58 3.32 9.15
C LEU A 224 11.30 4.08 8.84
N VAL A 225 11.22 5.38 9.16
CA VAL A 225 10.05 6.21 8.84
C VAL A 225 9.82 6.26 7.33
N ALA A 226 10.87 6.48 6.53
CA ALA A 226 10.77 6.51 5.07
C ALA A 226 10.26 5.16 4.50
N THR A 227 10.73 4.04 5.04
CA THR A 227 10.29 2.70 4.64
C THR A 227 8.81 2.48 4.99
N GLN A 228 8.38 2.85 6.19
CA GLN A 228 6.99 2.71 6.61
C GLN A 228 6.05 3.63 5.81
N LEU A 229 6.47 4.86 5.51
CA LEU A 229 5.70 5.75 4.64
C LEU A 229 5.59 5.23 3.21
N ALA A 230 6.68 4.70 2.64
CA ALA A 230 6.66 4.07 1.32
C ALA A 230 5.72 2.86 1.29
N ASN A 231 5.79 2.01 2.31
CA ASN A 231 4.88 0.87 2.48
C ASN A 231 3.43 1.33 2.62
N PHE A 232 3.14 2.31 3.48
CA PHE A 232 1.80 2.87 3.64
C PHE A 232 1.23 3.32 2.30
N VAL A 233 1.94 4.17 1.57
CA VAL A 233 1.44 4.73 0.30
C VAL A 233 1.21 3.63 -0.72
N VAL A 234 2.21 2.78 -0.96
CA VAL A 234 2.11 1.76 -2.02
C VAL A 234 1.10 0.68 -1.66
N ASN A 235 1.08 0.22 -0.41
CA ASN A 235 0.18 -0.86 0.00
C ASN A 235 -1.29 -0.40 0.10
N LEU A 236 -1.55 0.88 0.40
CA LEU A 236 -2.93 1.37 0.55
C LEU A 236 -3.53 1.89 -0.76
N VAL A 237 -2.77 2.67 -1.52
CA VAL A 237 -3.29 3.36 -2.72
C VAL A 237 -2.76 2.84 -4.05
N GLY A 238 -1.86 1.86 -4.00
CA GLY A 238 -1.27 1.21 -5.16
C GLY A 238 -0.04 1.93 -5.74
N PRO A 239 0.76 1.24 -6.56
CA PRO A 239 2.04 1.73 -7.06
C PRO A 239 1.91 2.91 -8.03
N SER A 240 0.77 3.08 -8.70
CA SER A 240 0.56 4.16 -9.67
C SER A 240 0.17 5.50 -9.05
N PHE A 241 -0.17 5.51 -7.77
CA PHE A 241 -0.72 6.69 -7.09
C PHE A 241 0.20 7.91 -7.15
N ILE A 242 1.49 7.72 -6.83
CA ILE A 242 2.47 8.82 -6.82
C ILE A 242 2.61 9.41 -8.22
N TYR A 243 2.83 8.57 -9.23
CA TYR A 243 2.92 8.99 -10.62
C TYR A 243 1.72 9.86 -11.02
N ARG A 244 0.50 9.39 -10.75
CA ARG A 244 -0.73 10.13 -11.06
C ARG A 244 -0.86 11.45 -10.35
N MET A 245 -0.45 11.52 -9.08
CA MET A 245 -0.53 12.78 -8.33
C MET A 245 0.48 13.80 -8.86
N VAL A 246 1.72 13.38 -9.07
CA VAL A 246 2.76 14.22 -9.66
C VAL A 246 2.34 14.75 -11.03
N GLU A 247 1.89 13.88 -11.95
CA GLU A 247 1.45 14.27 -13.30
C GLU A 247 0.24 15.22 -13.27
N SER A 248 -0.70 15.01 -12.36
CA SER A 248 -1.95 15.79 -12.35
C SER A 248 -1.89 17.08 -11.53
N THR A 249 -0.87 17.28 -10.70
CA THR A 249 -0.75 18.43 -9.80
C THR A 249 0.55 19.21 -9.96
N GLY A 250 1.59 18.60 -10.53
CA GLY A 250 2.94 19.17 -10.56
C GLY A 250 3.65 19.17 -9.20
N ALA A 251 3.03 18.59 -8.16
CA ALA A 251 3.61 18.57 -6.82
C ALA A 251 4.83 17.64 -6.74
N SER A 252 5.73 17.90 -5.79
CA SER A 252 6.83 16.99 -5.52
C SER A 252 6.34 15.66 -4.95
N VAL A 253 7.12 14.59 -5.14
CA VAL A 253 6.81 13.27 -4.56
C VAL A 253 6.65 13.36 -3.04
N SER A 254 7.50 14.13 -2.39
CA SER A 254 7.48 14.36 -0.96
C SER A 254 6.16 15.01 -0.50
N ASP A 255 5.70 16.06 -1.19
CA ASP A 255 4.43 16.73 -0.87
C ASP A 255 3.24 15.82 -1.11
N VAL A 256 3.27 15.00 -2.16
CA VAL A 256 2.22 14.01 -2.43
C VAL A 256 2.09 13.03 -1.25
N VAL A 257 3.21 12.51 -0.74
CA VAL A 257 3.19 11.60 0.41
C VAL A 257 2.70 12.31 1.66
N LYS A 258 3.17 13.54 1.93
CA LYS A 258 2.70 14.35 3.05
C LYS A 258 1.18 14.56 3.01
N ALA A 259 0.65 14.99 1.87
CA ALA A 259 -0.79 15.18 1.68
C ALA A 259 -1.59 13.86 1.78
N ALA A 260 -1.02 12.73 1.34
CA ALA A 260 -1.65 11.42 1.47
C ALA A 260 -1.76 10.97 2.93
N VAL A 261 -0.72 11.19 3.74
CA VAL A 261 -0.74 10.94 5.20
C VAL A 261 -1.83 11.77 5.87
N MET A 262 -1.90 13.07 5.56
CA MET A 262 -2.94 13.96 6.09
C MET A 262 -4.34 13.46 5.71
N ALA A 263 -4.57 13.18 4.43
CA ALA A 263 -5.87 12.71 3.96
C ALA A 263 -6.26 11.37 4.60
N LYS A 264 -5.32 10.43 4.77
CA LYS A 264 -5.56 9.16 5.45
C LYS A 264 -6.08 9.37 6.87
N ASP A 265 -5.42 10.24 7.62
CA ASP A 265 -5.75 10.48 9.03
C ASP A 265 -7.03 11.33 9.20
N ILE A 266 -7.24 12.34 8.35
CA ILE A 266 -8.46 13.18 8.34
C ILE A 266 -9.72 12.35 8.09
N PHE A 267 -9.65 11.36 7.23
CA PHE A 267 -10.80 10.54 6.84
C PHE A 267 -10.89 9.19 7.56
N ASP A 268 -10.02 8.90 8.53
CA ASP A 268 -9.97 7.62 9.26
C ASP A 268 -9.84 6.40 8.32
N ILE A 269 -9.13 6.53 7.18
CA ILE A 269 -9.08 5.51 6.13
C ILE A 269 -8.56 4.17 6.65
N GLU A 270 -7.51 4.18 7.47
CA GLU A 270 -6.89 2.97 8.02
C GLU A 270 -7.87 2.17 8.89
N LYS A 271 -8.72 2.84 9.68
CA LYS A 271 -9.74 2.20 10.49
C LYS A 271 -10.70 1.36 9.61
N TYR A 272 -11.20 1.95 8.53
CA TYR A 272 -12.13 1.25 7.64
C TYR A 272 -11.44 0.16 6.84
N TRP A 273 -10.18 0.37 6.47
CA TRP A 273 -9.38 -0.64 5.79
C TRP A 273 -9.24 -1.91 6.62
N LEU A 274 -8.85 -1.77 7.89
CA LEU A 274 -8.76 -2.90 8.84
C LEU A 274 -10.10 -3.60 9.08
N GLN A 275 -11.20 -2.85 9.06
CA GLN A 275 -12.54 -3.45 9.18
C GLN A 275 -12.92 -4.27 7.93
N ILE A 276 -12.47 -3.87 6.74
CA ILE A 276 -12.66 -4.65 5.51
C ILE A 276 -11.80 -5.92 5.56
N GLU A 277 -10.52 -5.82 5.97
CA GLU A 277 -9.64 -6.97 6.14
C GLU A 277 -10.21 -8.02 7.11
N ALA A 278 -10.88 -7.58 8.17
CA ALA A 278 -11.54 -8.48 9.12
C ALA A 278 -12.74 -9.28 8.53
N LEU A 279 -13.12 -8.99 7.29
CA LEU A 279 -14.13 -9.73 6.55
C LEU A 279 -13.56 -10.86 5.69
N ASP A 280 -12.26 -11.09 5.73
CA ASP A 280 -11.63 -12.21 5.05
C ASP A 280 -12.33 -13.53 5.37
N TYR A 281 -12.54 -14.35 4.34
CA TYR A 281 -13.29 -15.62 4.40
C TYR A 281 -14.78 -15.50 4.78
N LYS A 282 -15.31 -14.29 5.01
CA LYS A 282 -16.73 -14.04 5.33
C LYS A 282 -17.48 -13.35 4.20
N VAL A 283 -16.81 -12.48 3.48
CA VAL A 283 -17.34 -11.70 2.36
C VAL A 283 -16.47 -11.95 1.13
N ALA A 284 -17.08 -12.00 -0.05
CA ALA A 284 -16.37 -12.23 -1.30
C ALA A 284 -15.24 -11.22 -1.54
N ALA A 285 -14.13 -11.68 -2.11
CA ALA A 285 -12.97 -10.83 -2.37
C ALA A 285 -13.30 -9.65 -3.31
N ASP A 286 -14.18 -9.84 -4.28
CA ASP A 286 -14.61 -8.77 -5.20
C ASP A 286 -15.39 -7.68 -4.46
N THR A 287 -16.26 -8.03 -3.51
CA THR A 287 -16.96 -7.05 -2.66
C THR A 287 -15.99 -6.29 -1.77
N GLN A 288 -14.98 -6.97 -1.19
CA GLN A 288 -13.91 -6.30 -0.45
C GLN A 288 -13.11 -5.34 -1.35
N ALA A 289 -12.76 -5.77 -2.58
CA ALA A 289 -12.07 -4.93 -3.56
C ALA A 289 -12.88 -3.67 -3.92
N VAL A 290 -14.19 -3.79 -4.09
CA VAL A 290 -15.10 -2.65 -4.31
C VAL A 290 -15.01 -1.66 -3.14
N MET A 291 -15.11 -2.13 -1.90
CA MET A 291 -15.01 -1.29 -0.71
C MET A 291 -13.66 -0.59 -0.59
N MET A 292 -12.56 -1.31 -0.78
CA MET A 292 -11.20 -0.76 -0.77
C MET A 292 -11.01 0.28 -1.88
N THR A 293 -11.55 0.02 -3.07
CA THR A 293 -11.53 0.98 -4.19
C THR A 293 -12.27 2.28 -3.86
N ARG A 294 -13.39 2.23 -3.12
CA ARG A 294 -14.09 3.44 -2.63
C ARG A 294 -13.19 4.25 -1.68
N LEU A 295 -12.53 3.61 -0.74
CA LEU A 295 -11.58 4.26 0.19
C LEU A 295 -10.38 4.87 -0.55
N THR A 296 -9.77 4.13 -1.47
CA THR A 296 -8.62 4.65 -2.24
C THR A 296 -9.03 5.81 -3.16
N ARG A 297 -10.27 5.80 -3.68
CA ARG A 297 -10.83 6.91 -4.47
C ARG A 297 -10.98 8.17 -3.61
N LEU A 298 -11.53 8.05 -2.40
CA LEU A 298 -11.63 9.16 -1.45
C LEU A 298 -10.23 9.70 -1.13
N LEU A 299 -9.29 8.85 -0.76
CA LEU A 299 -7.93 9.23 -0.42
C LEU A 299 -7.24 9.97 -1.57
N ARG A 300 -7.33 9.46 -2.80
CA ARG A 300 -6.77 10.11 -4.00
C ARG A 300 -7.35 11.49 -4.27
N ARG A 301 -8.68 11.63 -4.15
CA ARG A 301 -9.38 12.91 -4.38
C ARG A 301 -9.00 13.93 -3.31
N SER A 302 -8.97 13.53 -2.06
CA SER A 302 -8.62 14.39 -0.94
C SER A 302 -7.16 14.80 -0.95
N THR A 303 -6.25 13.89 -1.29
CA THR A 303 -4.83 14.23 -1.50
C THR A 303 -4.67 15.29 -2.59
N ARG A 304 -5.34 15.11 -3.74
CA ARG A 304 -5.29 16.08 -4.83
C ARG A 304 -5.86 17.43 -4.41
N TRP A 305 -6.92 17.42 -3.63
CA TRP A 305 -7.52 18.64 -3.10
C TRP A 305 -6.55 19.39 -2.19
N LEU A 306 -5.92 18.70 -1.24
CA LEU A 306 -4.91 19.28 -0.36
C LEU A 306 -3.72 19.87 -1.12
N LEU A 307 -3.26 19.22 -2.18
CA LEU A 307 -2.16 19.70 -3.01
C LEU A 307 -2.51 20.95 -3.83
N ARG A 308 -3.77 21.16 -4.17
CA ARG A 308 -4.20 22.26 -5.05
C ARG A 308 -4.69 23.50 -4.31
N HIS A 309 -5.20 23.34 -3.10
CA HIS A 309 -5.85 24.42 -2.35
C HIS A 309 -4.97 24.98 -1.23
N GLN A 310 -3.74 24.52 -1.13
CA GLN A 310 -2.81 24.96 -0.11
C GLN A 310 -1.56 25.50 -0.80
N GLU A 311 -1.35 26.82 -0.82
CA GLU A 311 -0.17 27.46 -1.37
C GLU A 311 1.12 27.01 -0.66
N ASN A 312 1.02 26.73 0.65
CA ASN A 312 2.04 26.01 1.43
C ASN A 312 1.39 24.79 2.07
N VAL A 313 1.89 23.60 1.81
CA VAL A 313 1.35 22.37 2.42
C VAL A 313 1.40 22.51 3.94
N MET A 314 0.24 22.68 4.59
CA MET A 314 0.12 22.86 6.05
C MET A 314 0.82 21.73 6.81
N GLY A 315 1.05 21.96 8.12
CA GLY A 315 1.61 20.95 9.01
C GLY A 315 0.62 19.79 9.23
N PHE A 316 1.13 18.61 9.57
CA PHE A 316 0.27 17.44 9.85
C PHE A 316 -0.75 17.71 10.95
N ALA A 317 -0.31 18.28 12.07
CA ALA A 317 -1.17 18.58 13.20
C ALA A 317 -2.21 19.66 12.88
N GLU A 318 -1.85 20.64 12.07
CA GLU A 318 -2.74 21.69 11.60
C GLU A 318 -3.84 21.12 10.71
N ALA A 319 -3.51 20.29 9.71
CA ALA A 319 -4.47 19.63 8.86
C ALA A 319 -5.47 18.78 9.67
N GLN A 320 -4.97 18.03 10.64
CA GLN A 320 -5.79 17.22 11.53
C GLN A 320 -6.76 18.07 12.36
N SER A 321 -6.28 19.17 12.96
CA SER A 321 -7.13 20.05 13.76
C SER A 321 -8.16 20.80 12.93
N THR A 322 -7.83 21.16 11.69
CA THR A 322 -8.69 21.89 10.77
C THR A 322 -9.85 21.05 10.25
N PHE A 323 -9.57 19.81 9.84
CA PHE A 323 -10.52 19.03 9.05
C PHE A 323 -11.15 17.84 9.77
N ALA A 324 -10.42 17.13 10.64
CA ALA A 324 -10.87 15.83 11.12
C ALA A 324 -12.19 15.85 11.89
N ARG A 325 -12.36 16.84 12.77
CA ARG A 325 -13.58 17.00 13.56
C ARG A 325 -14.80 17.28 12.68
N GLU A 326 -14.67 18.21 11.76
CA GLU A 326 -15.75 18.66 10.88
C GLU A 326 -16.13 17.57 9.87
N ILE A 327 -15.16 16.89 9.28
CA ILE A 327 -15.41 15.75 8.40
C ILE A 327 -16.18 14.63 9.13
N LYS A 328 -15.84 14.37 10.40
CA LYS A 328 -16.56 13.39 11.22
C LYS A 328 -18.01 13.83 11.50
N ALA A 329 -18.24 15.12 11.67
CA ALA A 329 -19.59 15.67 11.84
C ALA A 329 -20.39 15.57 10.53
N ILE A 330 -19.83 16.01 9.40
CA ILE A 330 -20.47 15.92 8.07
C ILE A 330 -20.80 14.47 7.70
N ARG A 331 -19.90 13.53 7.96
CA ARG A 331 -20.12 12.08 7.72
C ARG A 331 -21.40 11.59 8.39
N LYS A 332 -21.69 12.03 9.62
CA LYS A 332 -22.89 11.64 10.37
C LYS A 332 -24.18 12.19 9.78
N MET A 333 -24.11 13.29 9.03
CA MET A 333 -25.27 13.91 8.40
C MET A 333 -25.73 13.17 7.13
N PHE A 334 -24.89 12.29 6.57
CA PHE A 334 -25.22 11.52 5.37
C PHE A 334 -25.99 10.24 5.74
N PRO A 335 -27.01 9.83 4.92
CA PRO A 335 -27.45 10.45 3.65
C PRO A 335 -28.41 11.61 3.76
N GLN A 336 -28.95 11.96 4.95
CA GLN A 336 -30.08 12.87 5.13
C GLN A 336 -29.88 14.27 4.52
N LYS A 337 -28.63 14.72 4.44
CA LYS A 337 -28.25 16.03 3.89
C LYS A 337 -27.81 15.98 2.42
N LEU A 338 -27.86 14.82 1.79
CA LEU A 338 -27.60 14.70 0.35
C LEU A 338 -28.82 15.14 -0.48
N PRO A 339 -28.64 15.62 -1.70
CA PRO A 339 -29.73 15.80 -2.67
C PRO A 339 -30.48 14.48 -2.91
N PRO A 340 -31.78 14.52 -3.29
CA PRO A 340 -32.61 13.32 -3.45
C PRO A 340 -31.98 12.23 -4.32
N ASP A 341 -31.48 12.58 -5.50
CA ASP A 341 -30.84 11.63 -6.42
C ASP A 341 -29.63 10.92 -5.77
N PHE A 342 -28.87 11.64 -4.96
CA PHE A 342 -27.74 11.06 -4.22
C PHE A 342 -28.18 10.23 -3.02
N GLN A 343 -29.34 10.52 -2.43
CA GLN A 343 -29.91 9.67 -1.38
C GLN A 343 -30.34 8.31 -1.96
N GLU A 344 -30.97 8.28 -3.12
CA GLU A 344 -31.36 7.05 -3.82
C GLU A 344 -30.11 6.21 -4.16
N MET A 345 -29.09 6.85 -4.75
CA MET A 345 -27.81 6.19 -5.05
C MET A 345 -27.14 5.67 -3.77
N PHE A 346 -27.25 6.38 -2.66
CA PHE A 346 -26.70 5.93 -1.37
C PHE A 346 -27.40 4.65 -0.91
N VAL A 347 -28.75 4.61 -0.98
CA VAL A 347 -29.56 3.46 -0.55
C VAL A 347 -29.20 2.22 -1.41
N GLU A 348 -29.19 2.37 -2.72
CA GLU A 348 -28.83 1.27 -3.65
C GLU A 348 -27.45 0.68 -3.31
N LYS A 349 -26.43 1.52 -3.15
CA LYS A 349 -25.07 1.08 -2.86
C LYS A 349 -24.92 0.49 -1.48
N PHE A 350 -25.65 0.98 -0.50
CA PHE A 350 -25.68 0.46 0.85
C PHE A 350 -26.33 -0.91 0.89
N GLU A 351 -27.53 -1.04 0.31
CA GLU A 351 -28.27 -2.30 0.26
C GLU A 351 -27.48 -3.38 -0.51
N GLY A 352 -26.81 -3.01 -1.60
CA GLY A 352 -25.95 -3.93 -2.34
C GLY A 352 -24.82 -4.51 -1.46
N LEU A 353 -24.12 -3.69 -0.66
CA LEU A 353 -23.09 -4.19 0.25
C LEU A 353 -23.68 -5.09 1.35
N VAL A 354 -24.85 -4.73 1.90
CA VAL A 354 -25.53 -5.55 2.92
C VAL A 354 -25.95 -6.89 2.34
N ALA A 355 -26.49 -6.90 1.12
CA ALA A 355 -26.85 -8.12 0.41
C ALA A 355 -25.65 -9.05 0.16
N ASP A 356 -24.46 -8.47 -0.05
CA ASP A 356 -23.20 -9.20 -0.18
C ASP A 356 -22.63 -9.70 1.17
N GLY A 357 -23.34 -9.47 2.29
CA GLY A 357 -22.96 -9.95 3.61
C GLY A 357 -22.07 -8.99 4.40
N VAL A 358 -21.90 -7.76 3.97
CA VAL A 358 -21.14 -6.74 4.72
C VAL A 358 -21.98 -6.27 5.92
N PRO A 359 -21.42 -6.17 7.14
CA PRO A 359 -22.13 -5.63 8.30
C PRO A 359 -22.69 -4.23 8.03
N GLU A 360 -23.94 -3.98 8.41
CA GLU A 360 -24.68 -2.74 8.08
C GLU A 360 -23.91 -1.45 8.45
N GLU A 361 -23.27 -1.42 9.62
CA GLU A 361 -22.51 -0.25 10.07
C GLU A 361 -21.34 0.05 9.13
N LEU A 362 -20.58 -0.97 8.76
CA LEU A 362 -19.48 -0.84 7.82
C LEU A 362 -19.97 -0.48 6.41
N ALA A 363 -21.01 -1.16 5.91
CA ALA A 363 -21.62 -0.88 4.61
C ALA A 363 -22.04 0.60 4.51
N ARG A 364 -22.67 1.11 5.57
CA ARG A 364 -23.09 2.52 5.67
C ARG A 364 -21.91 3.48 5.65
N ASP A 365 -20.86 3.19 6.42
CA ASP A 365 -19.67 4.06 6.51
C ASP A 365 -18.86 4.05 5.20
N ILE A 366 -18.70 2.90 4.56
CA ILE A 366 -18.03 2.80 3.25
C ILE A 366 -18.84 3.54 2.17
N THR A 367 -20.17 3.44 2.19
CA THR A 367 -21.01 4.18 1.24
C THR A 367 -20.91 5.68 1.47
N ARG A 368 -20.87 6.16 2.71
CA ARG A 368 -20.62 7.57 3.05
C ARG A 368 -19.32 8.10 2.47
N CYS A 369 -18.28 7.28 2.38
CA CYS A 369 -16.97 7.69 1.84
C CYS A 369 -17.03 8.18 0.38
N GLU A 370 -17.99 7.71 -0.42
CA GLU A 370 -18.16 8.19 -1.80
C GLU A 370 -18.60 9.66 -1.88
N PHE A 371 -19.31 10.15 -0.89
CA PHE A 371 -19.87 11.51 -0.84
C PHE A 371 -19.03 12.48 -0.01
N LEU A 372 -18.11 11.98 0.80
CA LEU A 372 -17.31 12.79 1.73
C LEU A 372 -16.25 13.67 1.07
N PHE A 373 -15.91 13.43 -0.19
CA PHE A 373 -14.88 14.19 -0.88
C PHE A 373 -15.17 15.72 -0.86
N SER A 374 -16.42 16.14 -1.05
CA SER A 374 -16.80 17.55 -1.06
C SER A 374 -16.71 18.21 0.32
N ALA A 375 -16.61 17.43 1.39
CA ALA A 375 -16.55 17.95 2.74
C ALA A 375 -15.34 18.86 2.98
N THR A 376 -14.20 18.59 2.36
CA THR A 376 -13.01 19.46 2.44
C THR A 376 -13.30 20.86 1.90
N SER A 377 -13.97 20.96 0.75
CA SER A 377 -14.35 22.27 0.17
C SER A 377 -15.37 23.01 1.02
N PHE A 378 -16.34 22.31 1.61
CA PHE A 378 -17.32 22.95 2.50
C PHE A 378 -16.67 23.52 3.76
N ILE A 379 -15.71 22.80 4.35
CA ILE A 379 -14.99 23.26 5.54
C ILE A 379 -14.16 24.49 5.20
N ASP A 380 -13.44 24.46 4.09
CA ASP A 380 -12.59 25.56 3.61
C ASP A 380 -13.42 26.84 3.38
N ILE A 381 -14.55 26.73 2.68
CA ILE A 381 -15.49 27.85 2.44
C ILE A 381 -16.03 28.36 3.78
N SER A 382 -16.49 27.49 4.67
CA SER A 382 -17.02 27.84 5.98
C SER A 382 -16.03 28.67 6.81
N GLN A 383 -14.76 28.22 6.83
CA GLN A 383 -13.69 28.93 7.52
C GLN A 383 -13.38 30.30 6.89
N THR A 384 -13.35 30.36 5.56
CA THR A 384 -13.10 31.60 4.82
C THR A 384 -14.23 32.63 5.00
N CYS A 385 -15.47 32.17 5.02
CA CYS A 385 -16.65 33.07 5.18
C CYS A 385 -16.97 33.36 6.65
N GLY A 386 -16.35 32.70 7.62
CA GLY A 386 -16.66 32.84 9.05
C GLY A 386 -18.03 32.28 9.45
N GLU A 387 -18.65 31.47 8.61
CA GLU A 387 -19.96 30.84 8.88
C GLU A 387 -19.74 29.45 9.53
N LYS A 388 -20.67 29.07 10.42
CA LYS A 388 -20.65 27.69 10.99
C LYS A 388 -21.30 26.72 10.03
N LEU A 389 -20.64 25.58 9.85
CA LEU A 389 -21.15 24.41 9.10
C LEU A 389 -22.42 23.84 9.72
#